data_70f26d51d8e728d02d0b17422537c881
#
_entry.id   70f26d51d8e728d02d0b17422537c881
#
_cell.length_a   1.000
_cell.length_b   1.000
_cell.length_c   1.000
_cell.angle_alpha   90.00
_cell.angle_beta   90.00
_cell.angle_gamma   90.00
#
_symmetry.space_group_name_H-M   'P 1'
#
loop_
_entity.id
_entity.type
_entity.pdbx_description
1 polymer ?
#
loop_
_entity_poly.entity_id
_entity_poly.type
_entity_poly.pdbx_seq_one_letter_code
_entity_poly.pdbx_strand_id
1 'polypeptide(L)'
;MEIKNISLHELRKMNGSEGLVIQGCGGDLQEWADCINEMLTERGILQNESRFEKAYTFNNEKLTCLLFPFDGVKLDIGKLAMWRLETRENFGSTWLTDYVDNRLNGFVKEMTKPKCPLIGQDGNIFTVMGTASGTLKENDMAEQAKEMCRRVTSSGSYEEALSVICEYVEPVSVEDYEESEDFEMELSQ
;
A
#
# COMPACT_ATOMS: atom_id res chain seq x y z
N MET A 1 -13.09 -17.01 -7.67
CA MET A 1 -11.72 -16.45 -7.53
C MET A 1 -11.41 -16.18 -6.07
N GLU A 2 -10.16 -16.35 -5.60
CA GLU A 2 -9.76 -16.00 -4.24
C GLU A 2 -9.41 -14.52 -4.15
N ILE A 3 -10.04 -13.78 -3.23
CA ILE A 3 -9.74 -12.36 -2.98
C ILE A 3 -9.16 -12.24 -1.57
N LYS A 4 -7.91 -11.76 -1.48
CA LYS A 4 -7.20 -11.58 -0.21
C LYS A 4 -7.07 -10.09 0.10
N ASN A 5 -7.42 -9.69 1.33
CA ASN A 5 -7.17 -8.33 1.80
C ASN A 5 -5.70 -8.17 2.20
N ILE A 6 -5.06 -7.12 1.69
CA ILE A 6 -3.69 -6.75 2.00
C ILE A 6 -3.60 -5.28 2.40
N SER A 7 -2.57 -4.96 3.14
CA SER A 7 -2.24 -3.59 3.50
C SER A 7 -1.48 -2.89 2.36
N LEU A 8 -1.49 -1.55 2.36
CA LEU A 8 -0.64 -0.75 1.45
C LEU A 8 0.85 -1.06 1.63
N HIS A 9 1.26 -1.41 2.85
CA HIS A 9 2.64 -1.79 3.13
C HIS A 9 3.02 -3.13 2.48
N GLU A 10 2.14 -4.13 2.51
CA GLU A 10 2.33 -5.39 1.79
C GLU A 10 2.34 -5.16 0.27
N LEU A 11 1.44 -4.31 -0.23
CA LEU A 11 1.39 -3.94 -1.64
C LEU A 11 2.72 -3.33 -2.12
N ARG A 12 3.29 -2.40 -1.36
CA ARG A 12 4.57 -1.75 -1.69
C ARG A 12 5.76 -2.70 -1.75
N LYS A 13 5.70 -3.83 -1.04
CA LYS A 13 6.71 -4.89 -1.08
C LYS A 13 6.61 -5.79 -2.32
N MET A 14 5.55 -5.69 -3.12
CA MET A 14 5.35 -6.48 -4.34
C MET A 14 6.17 -5.98 -5.52
N ASN A 15 7.46 -5.72 -5.31
CA ASN A 15 8.35 -5.15 -6.32
C ASN A 15 8.82 -6.14 -7.40
N GLY A 16 8.54 -7.44 -7.25
CA GLY A 16 8.82 -8.50 -8.21
C GLY A 16 7.67 -8.84 -9.15
N SER A 17 6.47 -8.31 -8.89
CA SER A 17 5.25 -8.60 -9.64
C SER A 17 4.75 -7.38 -10.40
N GLU A 18 3.90 -7.60 -11.40
CA GLU A 18 3.12 -6.55 -12.04
C GLU A 18 1.64 -6.94 -12.01
N GLY A 19 0.75 -5.96 -12.16
CA GLY A 19 -0.68 -6.20 -12.08
C GLY A 19 -1.53 -5.02 -12.51
N LEU A 20 -2.78 -5.32 -12.83
CA LEU A 20 -3.83 -4.34 -13.07
C LEU A 20 -4.50 -3.99 -11.75
N VAL A 21 -4.60 -2.70 -11.44
CA VAL A 21 -5.35 -2.21 -10.28
C VAL A 21 -6.60 -1.48 -10.77
N ILE A 22 -7.77 -1.87 -10.27
CA ILE A 22 -9.04 -1.17 -10.46
C ILE A 22 -9.37 -0.43 -9.18
N GLN A 23 -9.63 0.87 -9.28
CA GLN A 23 -9.93 1.74 -8.15
C GLN A 23 -11.43 2.02 -8.04
N GLY A 24 -11.90 2.24 -6.80
CA GLY A 24 -13.29 2.63 -6.54
C GLY A 24 -14.28 1.47 -6.61
N CYS A 25 -13.83 0.25 -6.36
CA CYS A 25 -14.68 -0.94 -6.33
C CYS A 25 -15.62 -0.87 -5.11
N GLY A 26 -16.90 -0.65 -5.35
CA GLY A 26 -17.94 -0.67 -4.32
C GLY A 26 -18.83 -1.90 -4.42
N GLY A 27 -19.50 -2.28 -3.34
CA GLY A 27 -20.38 -3.46 -3.30
C GLY A 27 -19.63 -4.78 -3.19
N ASP A 28 -20.10 -5.81 -3.89
CA ASP A 28 -19.50 -7.14 -3.86
C ASP A 28 -18.25 -7.19 -4.73
N LEU A 29 -17.11 -7.40 -4.09
CA LEU A 29 -15.80 -7.49 -4.76
C LEU A 29 -15.67 -8.74 -5.66
N GLN A 30 -16.43 -9.80 -5.36
CA GLN A 30 -16.45 -11.01 -6.19
C GLN A 30 -17.10 -10.74 -7.54
N GLU A 31 -18.20 -9.98 -7.55
CA GLU A 31 -18.87 -9.58 -8.81
C GLU A 31 -17.92 -8.72 -9.67
N TRP A 32 -17.17 -7.79 -9.06
CA TRP A 32 -16.14 -7.03 -9.78
C TRP A 32 -15.09 -7.91 -10.41
N ALA A 33 -14.60 -8.85 -9.63
CA ALA A 33 -13.53 -9.75 -10.05
C ALA A 33 -13.96 -10.68 -11.18
N ASP A 34 -15.17 -11.19 -11.14
CA ASP A 34 -15.75 -12.04 -12.18
C ASP A 34 -16.03 -11.23 -13.45
N CYS A 35 -16.59 -10.03 -13.33
CA CYS A 35 -16.82 -9.10 -14.44
C CYS A 35 -15.52 -8.74 -15.17
N ILE A 36 -14.45 -8.43 -14.46
CA ILE A 36 -13.13 -8.13 -15.07
C ILE A 36 -12.60 -9.34 -15.83
N ASN A 37 -12.67 -10.55 -15.27
CA ASN A 37 -12.26 -11.77 -15.97
C ASN A 37 -13.05 -11.97 -17.27
N GLU A 38 -14.37 -11.82 -17.21
CA GLU A 38 -15.24 -11.98 -18.39
C GLU A 38 -14.92 -10.95 -19.46
N MET A 39 -14.87 -9.68 -19.09
CA MET A 39 -14.60 -8.56 -19.99
C MET A 39 -13.24 -8.68 -20.69
N LEU A 40 -12.20 -9.07 -19.96
CA LEU A 40 -10.86 -9.24 -20.53
C LEU A 40 -10.76 -10.51 -21.39
N THR A 41 -11.56 -11.53 -21.10
CA THR A 41 -11.67 -12.74 -21.93
C THR A 41 -12.37 -12.44 -23.26
N GLU A 42 -13.52 -11.77 -23.23
CA GLU A 42 -14.30 -11.39 -24.41
C GLU A 42 -13.51 -10.51 -25.38
N ARG A 43 -12.65 -9.64 -24.85
CA ARG A 43 -11.77 -8.78 -25.63
C ARG A 43 -10.50 -9.48 -26.13
N GLY A 44 -10.31 -10.75 -25.80
CA GLY A 44 -9.12 -11.52 -26.16
C GLY A 44 -7.83 -10.95 -25.55
N ILE A 45 -7.96 -10.30 -24.39
CA ILE A 45 -6.82 -9.82 -23.58
C ILE A 45 -6.27 -10.97 -22.76
N LEU A 46 -7.14 -11.76 -22.11
CA LEU A 46 -6.78 -13.03 -21.52
C LEU A 46 -6.64 -14.08 -22.63
N GLN A 47 -5.51 -14.76 -22.68
CA GLN A 47 -5.16 -15.70 -23.74
C GLN A 47 -5.13 -17.16 -23.22
N ASN A 48 -5.35 -18.10 -24.12
CA ASN A 48 -5.23 -19.54 -23.85
C ASN A 48 -6.05 -20.02 -22.64
N GLU A 49 -7.31 -19.56 -22.54
CA GLU A 49 -8.21 -19.89 -21.42
C GLU A 49 -7.66 -19.46 -20.05
N SER A 50 -6.65 -18.58 -20.04
CA SER A 50 -6.08 -18.05 -18.82
C SER A 50 -7.08 -17.14 -18.11
N ARG A 51 -7.09 -17.19 -16.79
CA ARG A 51 -7.93 -16.36 -15.92
C ARG A 51 -7.16 -15.89 -14.71
N PHE A 52 -7.59 -14.77 -14.14
CA PHE A 52 -7.13 -14.40 -12.80
C PHE A 52 -7.81 -15.31 -11.78
N GLU A 53 -7.05 -16.13 -11.09
CA GLU A 53 -7.53 -17.03 -10.03
C GLU A 53 -7.42 -16.38 -8.64
N LYS A 54 -6.58 -15.35 -8.53
CA LYS A 54 -6.32 -14.59 -7.30
C LYS A 54 -6.44 -13.10 -7.58
N ALA A 55 -6.99 -12.39 -6.62
CA ALA A 55 -6.95 -10.94 -6.56
C ALA A 55 -6.60 -10.48 -5.13
N TYR A 56 -6.14 -9.26 -5.02
CA TYR A 56 -5.93 -8.62 -3.72
C TYR A 56 -6.82 -7.39 -3.61
N THR A 57 -7.40 -7.18 -2.44
CA THR A 57 -8.11 -5.93 -2.14
C THR A 57 -7.32 -5.11 -1.13
N PHE A 58 -7.27 -3.81 -1.33
CA PHE A 58 -6.64 -2.86 -0.44
C PHE A 58 -7.37 -1.52 -0.51
N ASN A 59 -7.15 -0.68 0.50
CA ASN A 59 -7.68 0.68 0.51
C ASN A 59 -6.55 1.66 0.21
N ASN A 60 -6.78 2.54 -0.76
CA ASN A 60 -5.93 3.69 -1.04
C ASN A 60 -6.77 4.96 -0.84
N GLU A 61 -6.37 5.79 0.12
CA GLU A 61 -7.14 6.94 0.58
C GLU A 61 -8.57 6.53 1.00
N LYS A 62 -9.59 6.90 0.21
CA LYS A 62 -10.99 6.55 0.45
C LYS A 62 -11.55 5.53 -0.53
N LEU A 63 -10.70 5.00 -1.40
CA LEU A 63 -11.09 4.08 -2.46
C LEU A 63 -10.75 2.65 -2.10
N THR A 64 -11.70 1.74 -2.27
CA THR A 64 -11.43 0.30 -2.28
C THR A 64 -10.89 -0.06 -3.65
N CYS A 65 -9.76 -0.76 -3.67
CA CYS A 65 -9.06 -1.16 -4.89
C CYS A 65 -8.98 -2.68 -4.99
N LEU A 66 -9.00 -3.18 -6.23
CA LEU A 66 -8.71 -4.58 -6.57
C LEU A 66 -7.46 -4.64 -7.43
N LEU A 67 -6.49 -5.46 -7.00
CA LEU A 67 -5.28 -5.78 -7.75
C LEU A 67 -5.41 -7.18 -8.35
N PHE A 68 -5.18 -7.28 -9.65
CA PHE A 68 -5.11 -8.51 -10.44
C PHE A 68 -3.65 -8.73 -10.85
N PRO A 69 -2.89 -9.59 -10.15
CA PRO A 69 -1.48 -9.83 -10.47
C PRO A 69 -1.35 -10.60 -11.79
N PHE A 70 -0.29 -10.29 -12.57
CA PHE A 70 -0.04 -10.93 -13.85
C PHE A 70 0.67 -12.28 -13.74
N ASP A 71 1.13 -12.63 -12.54
CA ASP A 71 1.86 -13.87 -12.29
C ASP A 71 1.00 -15.10 -12.63
N GLY A 72 1.52 -15.93 -13.52
CA GLY A 72 0.84 -17.15 -13.97
C GLY A 72 -0.30 -16.94 -14.97
N VAL A 73 -0.59 -15.69 -15.38
CA VAL A 73 -1.66 -15.35 -16.31
C VAL A 73 -1.09 -14.98 -17.68
N LYS A 74 -1.65 -15.54 -18.75
CA LYS A 74 -1.26 -15.19 -20.11
C LYS A 74 -2.11 -14.02 -20.62
N LEU A 75 -1.46 -12.89 -20.83
CA LEU A 75 -2.09 -11.63 -21.22
C LEU A 75 -1.50 -11.07 -22.52
N ASP A 76 -2.36 -10.47 -23.32
CA ASP A 76 -1.94 -9.52 -24.34
C ASP A 76 -1.83 -8.13 -23.69
N ILE A 77 -0.62 -7.79 -23.27
CA ILE A 77 -0.33 -6.54 -22.55
C ILE A 77 -0.64 -5.31 -23.42
N GLY A 78 -0.44 -5.39 -24.74
CA GLY A 78 -0.75 -4.30 -25.65
C GLY A 78 -2.25 -4.01 -25.70
N LYS A 79 -3.08 -5.05 -25.83
CA LYS A 79 -4.53 -4.90 -25.77
C LYS A 79 -5.02 -4.44 -24.40
N LEU A 80 -4.40 -4.94 -23.31
CA LEU A 80 -4.74 -4.49 -21.96
C LEU A 80 -4.45 -3.00 -21.75
N ALA A 81 -3.31 -2.51 -22.26
CA ALA A 81 -2.96 -1.11 -22.20
C ALA A 81 -3.96 -0.23 -22.99
N MET A 82 -4.36 -0.67 -24.19
CA MET A 82 -5.38 0.02 -24.97
C MET A 82 -6.75 0.01 -24.29
N TRP A 83 -7.16 -1.13 -23.72
CA TRP A 83 -8.39 -1.25 -22.96
C TRP A 83 -8.42 -0.28 -21.75
N ARG A 84 -7.31 -0.13 -21.03
CA ARG A 84 -7.20 0.86 -19.96
C ARG A 84 -7.45 2.28 -20.42
N LEU A 85 -6.88 2.66 -21.57
CA LEU A 85 -7.07 4.01 -22.15
C LEU A 85 -8.52 4.23 -22.56
N GLU A 86 -9.13 3.25 -23.20
CA GLU A 86 -10.52 3.30 -23.67
C GLU A 86 -11.52 3.37 -22.49
N THR A 87 -11.23 2.71 -21.39
CA THR A 87 -12.13 2.59 -20.23
C THR A 87 -11.80 3.54 -19.09
N ARG A 88 -10.84 4.45 -19.29
CA ARG A 88 -10.32 5.34 -18.23
C ARG A 88 -11.41 6.13 -17.49
N GLU A 89 -12.45 6.56 -18.19
CA GLU A 89 -13.56 7.32 -17.59
C GLU A 89 -14.53 6.43 -16.79
N ASN A 90 -14.59 5.14 -17.11
CA ASN A 90 -15.50 4.19 -16.48
C ASN A 90 -14.84 3.40 -15.32
N PHE A 91 -13.56 3.08 -15.50
CA PHE A 91 -12.76 2.34 -14.54
C PHE A 91 -11.53 3.14 -14.15
N GLY A 92 -11.42 3.54 -12.90
CA GLY A 92 -10.19 4.11 -12.35
C GLY A 92 -9.10 3.05 -12.30
N SER A 93 -8.40 2.82 -13.43
CA SER A 93 -7.39 1.75 -13.52
C SER A 93 -5.97 2.29 -13.49
N THR A 94 -5.11 1.61 -12.73
CA THR A 94 -3.68 1.91 -12.57
C THR A 94 -2.87 0.60 -12.68
N TRP A 95 -1.56 0.71 -12.60
CA TRP A 95 -0.67 -0.44 -12.56
C TRP A 95 -0.16 -0.67 -11.13
N LEU A 96 0.19 -1.91 -10.78
CA LEU A 96 0.86 -2.20 -9.51
C LEU A 96 2.14 -1.38 -9.34
N THR A 97 2.87 -1.15 -10.43
CA THR A 97 4.07 -0.30 -10.46
C THR A 97 3.84 1.10 -9.88
N ASP A 98 2.62 1.65 -10.01
CA ASP A 98 2.29 2.99 -9.52
C ASP A 98 2.27 3.07 -7.97
N TYR A 99 2.23 1.92 -7.30
CA TYR A 99 2.17 1.80 -5.83
C TYR A 99 3.48 1.31 -5.19
N VAL A 100 4.43 0.84 -6.01
CA VAL A 100 5.69 0.25 -5.52
C VAL A 100 6.79 1.28 -5.52
N ASP A 101 7.33 1.55 -4.32
CA ASP A 101 8.39 2.52 -4.14
C ASP A 101 9.66 2.14 -4.91
N ASN A 102 10.33 3.15 -5.48
CA ASN A 102 11.61 3.03 -6.18
C ASN A 102 11.66 2.03 -7.37
N ARG A 103 10.53 1.54 -7.82
CA ARG A 103 10.50 0.59 -8.93
C ARG A 103 10.99 1.21 -10.25
N LEU A 104 10.83 2.51 -10.41
CA LEU A 104 11.29 3.29 -11.55
C LEU A 104 12.63 3.99 -11.30
N ASN A 105 13.53 3.37 -10.53
CA ASN A 105 14.91 3.85 -10.28
C ASN A 105 14.98 5.30 -9.75
N GLY A 106 14.16 5.63 -8.77
CA GLY A 106 14.17 6.92 -8.09
C GLY A 106 13.23 7.98 -8.67
N PHE A 107 12.44 7.67 -9.70
CA PHE A 107 11.34 8.54 -10.12
C PHE A 107 10.17 8.53 -9.12
N VAL A 108 10.05 7.45 -8.35
CA VAL A 108 9.09 7.37 -7.25
C VAL A 108 9.77 7.91 -5.99
N LYS A 109 9.18 8.95 -5.40
CA LYS A 109 9.69 9.49 -4.14
C LYS A 109 9.64 8.40 -3.06
N GLU A 110 10.79 8.09 -2.46
CA GLU A 110 10.81 7.24 -1.27
C GLU A 110 9.89 7.87 -0.23
N MET A 111 8.98 7.09 0.30
CA MET A 111 8.26 7.52 1.49
C MET A 111 9.25 7.43 2.65
N THR A 112 9.86 8.56 2.96
CA THR A 112 10.69 8.68 4.16
C THR A 112 9.81 8.43 5.37
N LYS A 113 10.19 7.45 6.18
CA LYS A 113 9.54 7.22 7.47
C LYS A 113 9.74 8.47 8.32
N PRO A 114 8.70 9.02 8.93
CA PRO A 114 8.89 10.14 9.83
C PRO A 114 9.74 9.70 11.02
N LYS A 115 10.65 10.56 11.45
CA LYS A 115 11.42 10.37 12.68
C LYS A 115 10.45 10.35 13.86
N CYS A 116 10.66 9.44 14.77
CA CYS A 116 9.79 9.27 15.94
C CYS A 116 10.64 9.07 17.20
N PRO A 117 10.46 9.87 18.26
CA PRO A 117 11.28 9.82 19.47
C PRO A 117 10.89 8.62 20.32
N LEU A 118 11.34 7.41 19.94
CA LEU A 118 11.06 6.16 20.64
C LEU A 118 12.20 5.68 21.52
N ILE A 119 13.43 6.09 21.27
CA ILE A 119 14.61 5.65 22.02
C ILE A 119 14.71 6.44 23.32
N GLY A 120 14.79 5.71 24.44
CA GLY A 120 14.89 6.31 25.80
C GLY A 120 13.55 6.59 26.47
N GLN A 121 12.42 6.27 25.82
CA GLN A 121 11.10 6.36 26.43
C GLN A 121 10.70 5.09 27.20
N ASP A 122 9.59 5.18 27.95
CA ASP A 122 9.01 4.03 28.64
C ASP A 122 8.71 2.89 27.63
N GLY A 123 9.28 1.72 27.89
CA GLY A 123 9.18 0.53 27.03
C GLY A 123 7.81 -0.13 26.98
N ASN A 124 6.76 0.52 27.47
CA ASN A 124 5.40 0.01 27.32
C ASN A 124 4.96 0.09 25.86
N ILE A 125 4.61 -1.05 25.26
CA ILE A 125 4.24 -1.14 23.84
C ILE A 125 3.06 -0.22 23.47
N PHE A 126 2.13 0.02 24.38
CA PHE A 126 1.01 0.92 24.14
C PHE A 126 1.47 2.39 24.10
N THR A 127 2.43 2.77 24.93
CA THR A 127 3.05 4.09 24.90
C THR A 127 3.80 4.29 23.58
N VAL A 128 4.64 3.34 23.20
CA VAL A 128 5.43 3.35 21.95
C VAL A 128 4.50 3.42 20.73
N MET A 129 3.44 2.61 20.70
CA MET A 129 2.44 2.62 19.65
C MET A 129 1.69 3.97 19.57
N GLY A 130 1.37 4.55 20.75
CA GLY A 130 0.69 5.86 20.83
C GLY A 130 1.54 6.99 20.26
N THR A 131 2.82 7.05 20.64
CA THR A 131 3.81 8.02 20.12
C THR A 131 3.96 7.88 18.60
N ALA A 132 4.21 6.65 18.11
CA ALA A 132 4.33 6.40 16.67
C ALA A 132 3.06 6.75 15.88
N SER A 133 1.87 6.46 16.45
CA SER A 133 0.60 6.84 15.84
C SER A 133 0.40 8.36 15.80
N GLY A 134 0.85 9.08 16.83
CA GLY A 134 0.87 10.55 16.87
C GLY A 134 1.74 11.11 15.76
N THR A 135 3.01 10.70 15.71
CA THR A 135 3.98 11.12 14.68
C THR A 135 3.45 10.87 13.25
N LEU A 136 2.85 9.71 13.00
CA LEU A 136 2.27 9.42 11.69
C LEU A 136 1.12 10.37 11.33
N LYS A 137 0.25 10.70 12.29
CA LYS A 137 -0.88 11.63 12.05
C LYS A 137 -0.42 13.06 11.80
N GLU A 138 0.61 13.52 12.51
CA GLU A 138 1.23 14.83 12.31
C GLU A 138 1.89 14.97 10.94
N ASN A 139 2.30 13.85 10.35
CA ASN A 139 2.85 13.77 8.99
C ASN A 139 1.81 13.39 7.92
N ASP A 140 0.52 13.65 8.16
CA ASP A 140 -0.59 13.35 7.23
C ASP A 140 -0.75 11.87 6.86
N MET A 141 -0.21 10.96 7.70
CA MET A 141 -0.20 9.51 7.48
C MET A 141 -1.24 8.79 8.37
N ALA A 142 -2.45 9.36 8.51
CA ALA A 142 -3.48 8.87 9.44
C ALA A 142 -3.95 7.42 9.13
N GLU A 143 -3.99 7.01 7.87
CA GLU A 143 -4.37 5.65 7.50
C GLU A 143 -3.27 4.63 7.86
N GLN A 144 -2.01 5.00 7.66
CA GLN A 144 -0.86 4.20 8.10
C GLN A 144 -0.84 4.05 9.63
N ALA A 145 -1.19 5.11 10.38
CA ALA A 145 -1.31 5.05 11.83
C ALA A 145 -2.35 4.02 12.28
N LYS A 146 -3.53 4.00 11.66
CA LYS A 146 -4.57 3.01 11.95
C LYS A 146 -4.14 1.58 11.62
N GLU A 147 -3.51 1.41 10.48
CA GLU A 147 -3.01 0.12 10.03
C GLU A 147 -1.91 -0.41 10.96
N MET A 148 -0.94 0.43 11.31
CA MET A 148 0.11 0.11 12.29
C MET A 148 -0.50 -0.34 13.62
N CYS A 149 -1.43 0.43 14.19
CA CYS A 149 -2.09 0.09 15.45
C CYS A 149 -2.80 -1.28 15.38
N ARG A 150 -3.50 -1.57 14.28
CA ARG A 150 -4.15 -2.86 14.07
C ARG A 150 -3.14 -4.01 14.05
N ARG A 151 -2.03 -3.86 13.32
CA ARG A 151 -0.97 -4.87 13.22
C ARG A 151 -0.27 -5.10 14.56
N VAL A 152 0.08 -4.02 15.26
CA VAL A 152 0.69 -4.08 16.62
C VAL A 152 -0.23 -4.81 17.60
N THR A 153 -1.52 -4.51 17.57
CA THR A 153 -2.51 -5.17 18.46
C THR A 153 -2.66 -6.67 18.15
N SER A 154 -2.39 -7.08 16.91
CA SER A 154 -2.45 -8.48 16.48
C SER A 154 -1.12 -9.23 16.64
N SER A 155 -0.05 -8.57 17.07
CA SER A 155 1.27 -9.17 17.27
C SER A 155 1.27 -10.13 18.45
N GLY A 156 1.98 -11.24 18.32
CA GLY A 156 2.08 -12.29 19.32
C GLY A 156 3.16 -12.05 20.38
N SER A 157 4.05 -11.06 20.16
CA SER A 157 5.15 -10.73 21.09
C SER A 157 5.48 -9.23 21.05
N TYR A 158 6.17 -8.77 22.10
CA TYR A 158 6.67 -7.40 22.17
C TYR A 158 7.67 -7.08 21.04
N GLU A 159 8.56 -8.01 20.72
CA GLU A 159 9.57 -7.85 19.67
C GLU A 159 8.91 -7.73 18.29
N GLU A 160 7.89 -8.54 18.02
CA GLU A 160 7.10 -8.46 16.79
C GLU A 160 6.37 -7.12 16.69
N ALA A 161 5.76 -6.66 17.78
CA ALA A 161 5.09 -5.37 17.84
C ALA A 161 6.03 -4.19 17.57
N LEU A 162 7.24 -4.19 18.16
CA LEU A 162 8.27 -3.18 17.87
C LEU A 162 8.73 -3.23 16.40
N SER A 163 8.94 -4.43 15.87
CA SER A 163 9.31 -4.60 14.47
C SER A 163 8.26 -3.98 13.53
N VAL A 164 6.98 -4.20 13.83
CA VAL A 164 5.87 -3.58 13.08
C VAL A 164 5.93 -2.06 13.16
N ILE A 165 6.14 -1.47 14.35
CA ILE A 165 6.25 -0.01 14.51
C ILE A 165 7.40 0.55 13.68
N CYS A 166 8.57 -0.07 13.70
CA CYS A 166 9.75 0.35 12.93
C CYS A 166 9.56 0.21 11.40
N GLU A 167 8.53 -0.47 10.93
CA GLU A 167 8.18 -0.47 9.51
C GLU A 167 7.57 0.86 9.06
N TYR A 168 6.92 1.59 9.97
CA TYR A 168 6.19 2.83 9.68
C TYR A 168 6.93 4.10 10.08
N VAL A 169 7.75 4.06 11.12
CA VAL A 169 8.51 5.22 11.61
C VAL A 169 10.00 4.88 11.76
N GLU A 170 10.84 5.91 11.74
CA GLU A 170 12.26 5.80 12.06
C GLU A 170 12.46 6.12 13.54
N PRO A 171 12.86 5.16 14.38
CA PRO A 171 13.08 5.42 15.80
C PRO A 171 14.36 6.24 16.00
N VAL A 172 14.22 7.37 16.66
CA VAL A 172 15.32 8.26 17.03
C VAL A 172 15.32 8.53 18.54
N SER A 173 16.40 9.08 19.07
CA SER A 173 16.40 9.58 20.45
C SER A 173 15.59 10.88 20.57
N VAL A 174 15.17 11.24 21.78
CA VAL A 174 14.46 12.52 22.01
C VAL A 174 15.34 13.69 21.62
N GLU A 175 16.64 13.63 21.91
CA GLU A 175 17.61 14.68 21.59
C GLU A 175 17.74 14.90 20.06
N ASP A 176 17.88 13.80 19.30
CA ASP A 176 17.97 13.87 17.83
C ASP A 176 16.65 14.33 17.18
N TYR A 177 15.52 14.08 17.84
CA TYR A 177 14.21 14.55 17.38
C TYR A 177 14.06 16.07 17.53
N GLU A 178 14.39 16.60 18.71
CA GLU A 178 14.32 18.04 18.99
C GLU A 178 15.25 18.86 18.08
N GLU A 179 16.49 18.39 17.83
CA GLU A 179 17.41 19.02 16.89
C GLU A 179 16.87 19.06 15.45
N SER A 180 16.10 18.06 15.03
CA SER A 180 15.53 18.01 13.69
C SER A 180 14.34 18.96 13.50
N GLU A 181 13.53 19.20 14.53
CA GLU A 181 12.43 20.17 14.48
C GLU A 181 12.94 21.61 14.44
N ASP A 182 13.98 21.93 15.22
CA ASP A 182 14.59 23.27 15.23
C ASP A 182 15.17 23.62 13.86
N PHE A 183 15.80 22.67 13.16
CA PHE A 183 16.36 22.87 11.84
C PHE A 183 15.29 23.11 10.76
N GLU A 184 14.15 22.40 10.82
CA GLU A 184 13.05 22.60 9.87
C GLU A 184 12.34 23.95 10.08
N MET A 185 12.26 24.45 11.31
CA MET A 185 11.71 25.79 11.59
C MET A 185 12.62 26.93 11.07
N GLU A 186 13.94 26.75 11.10
CA GLU A 186 14.88 27.77 10.54
C GLU A 186 14.80 27.86 9.00
N LEU A 187 14.50 26.74 8.31
CA LEU A 187 14.38 26.72 6.84
C LEU A 187 13.03 27.27 6.33
N SER A 188 12.06 27.46 7.22
CA SER A 188 10.70 27.92 6.88
C SER A 188 10.51 29.44 7.06
N GLN A 189 11.55 30.19 7.41
CA GLN A 189 11.58 31.66 7.51
C GLN A 189 12.31 32.27 6.31
#